data_752617fa95d0bae59a6a7c3ce38c39e7
#
_entry.id   752617fa95d0bae59a6a7c3ce38c39e7
#
_cell.length_a   1.000
_cell.length_b   1.000
_cell.length_c   1.000
_cell.angle_alpha   90.00
_cell.angle_beta   90.00
_cell.angle_gamma   90.00
#
_symmetry.space_group_name_H-M   'P 1'
#
loop_
_entity.id
_entity.type
_entity.pdbx_description
1 polymer ?
#
loop_
_entity_poly.entity_id
_entity_poly.type
_entity_poly.pdbx_seq_one_letter_code
_entity_poly.pdbx_strand_id
1 'polypeptide(L)'
;MRYLAAIIMCMVMALGVSAADKGLKGRVIYVNAGHGGWTANDRPLATINHEIMDTLGFFETKTNLWKALELCSKLREAGAEVVMSRTKNGYVTRGQANATALDRVETDADENGQQQIVGLERIACQVDSINPDYFISIHSNAHVDGSPVNYLVLMYRGETGNDYAKGSIERCKQAFPYIWDNPLSSWTSSSPDDPYIAGDITWMGGTAPGKANRLGYTGYLQVLKHRVPCFLAEGSFHSYQPERHRLLNRDYCRMEGVRYYRAINAYFGGKPEKTGYIVGELKDAAEVMNHPLFCYQKDSFDQYRPINGAMVYLVDERGVAFRAYHTDGEWNGVFVFDDVKPGRYTLRFEAYGYHTRTEQVVVEADRTAYVMTQMHRVISKE
;
A
#
# COMPACT_ATOMS: atom_id res chain seq x y z
N MET A 1 -59.37 12.63 0.80
CA MET A 1 -58.11 13.29 1.22
C MET A 1 -56.99 12.36 1.75
N ARG A 2 -57.20 11.03 1.87
CA ARG A 2 -56.13 10.10 2.35
C ARG A 2 -55.30 9.47 1.22
N TYR A 3 -55.70 9.60 -0.05
CA TYR A 3 -54.96 9.02 -1.19
C TYR A 3 -54.01 10.01 -1.88
N LEU A 4 -54.12 11.31 -1.62
CA LEU A 4 -53.23 12.32 -2.19
C LEU A 4 -51.87 12.40 -1.45
N ALA A 5 -51.85 12.03 -0.15
CA ALA A 5 -50.62 12.06 0.64
C ALA A 5 -49.69 10.89 0.33
N ALA A 6 -50.21 9.73 -0.11
CA ALA A 6 -49.42 8.56 -0.46
C ALA A 6 -48.68 8.70 -1.81
N ILE A 7 -49.24 9.45 -2.75
CA ILE A 7 -48.65 9.70 -4.08
C ILE A 7 -47.48 10.70 -3.99
N ILE A 8 -47.57 11.69 -3.10
CA ILE A 8 -46.49 12.67 -2.90
C ILE A 8 -45.29 12.05 -2.18
N MET A 9 -45.52 11.09 -1.30
CA MET A 9 -44.43 10.40 -0.58
C MET A 9 -43.67 9.38 -1.45
N CYS A 10 -44.34 8.81 -2.48
CA CYS A 10 -43.65 7.94 -3.46
C CYS A 10 -42.86 8.73 -4.52
N MET A 11 -43.24 9.97 -4.83
CA MET A 11 -42.52 10.82 -5.79
C MET A 11 -41.23 11.45 -5.21
N VAL A 12 -41.13 11.62 -3.89
CA VAL A 12 -39.94 12.18 -3.26
C VAL A 12 -38.84 11.11 -3.07
N MET A 13 -39.18 9.81 -3.08
CA MET A 13 -38.18 8.73 -3.06
C MET A 13 -37.62 8.37 -4.44
N ALA A 14 -38.20 8.83 -5.52
CA ALA A 14 -37.76 8.57 -6.90
C ALA A 14 -36.73 9.58 -7.44
N LEU A 15 -36.45 10.67 -6.71
CA LEU A 15 -35.49 11.71 -7.13
C LEU A 15 -34.10 11.60 -6.45
N GLY A 16 -33.90 10.57 -5.65
CA GLY A 16 -32.63 10.32 -4.93
C GLY A 16 -31.69 9.28 -5.57
N VAL A 17 -32.00 8.71 -6.73
CA VAL A 17 -31.21 7.64 -7.36
C VAL A 17 -30.79 8.08 -8.76
N SER A 18 -29.84 8.99 -8.85
CA SER A 18 -29.22 9.33 -10.14
C SER A 18 -27.77 9.79 -10.08
N ALA A 19 -27.05 9.54 -9.00
CA ALA A 19 -25.60 9.80 -8.95
C ALA A 19 -24.76 8.53 -8.70
N ALA A 20 -25.39 7.37 -8.51
CA ALA A 20 -24.74 6.17 -8.00
C ALA A 20 -24.15 5.22 -9.07
N ASP A 21 -24.16 5.55 -10.36
CA ASP A 21 -23.85 4.55 -11.41
C ASP A 21 -22.68 4.90 -12.32
N LYS A 22 -21.82 5.84 -11.93
CA LYS A 22 -20.64 6.18 -12.76
C LYS A 22 -19.34 5.51 -12.31
N GLY A 23 -19.26 4.96 -11.10
CA GLY A 23 -18.03 4.41 -10.56
C GLY A 23 -16.87 5.40 -10.69
N LEU A 24 -15.72 4.93 -11.15
CA LEU A 24 -14.51 5.75 -11.35
C LEU A 24 -14.51 6.55 -12.66
N LYS A 25 -15.41 6.28 -13.60
CA LYS A 25 -15.40 6.95 -14.90
C LYS A 25 -15.59 8.47 -14.77
N GLY A 26 -14.61 9.22 -15.26
CA GLY A 26 -14.61 10.68 -15.21
C GLY A 26 -14.32 11.27 -13.82
N ARG A 27 -13.86 10.46 -12.88
CA ARG A 27 -13.32 10.93 -11.61
C ARG A 27 -11.86 11.33 -11.75
N VAL A 28 -11.47 12.41 -11.12
CA VAL A 28 -10.08 12.85 -11.06
C VAL A 28 -9.48 12.38 -9.72
N ILE A 29 -8.48 11.52 -9.79
CA ILE A 29 -7.81 10.95 -8.61
C ILE A 29 -6.37 11.45 -8.58
N TYR A 30 -5.96 12.06 -7.48
CA TYR A 30 -4.57 12.46 -7.26
C TYR A 30 -3.85 11.45 -6.37
N VAL A 31 -2.76 10.88 -6.86
CA VAL A 31 -1.94 9.90 -6.15
C VAL A 31 -0.56 10.49 -5.89
N ASN A 32 -0.22 10.67 -4.62
CA ASN A 32 1.10 11.03 -4.18
C ASN A 32 1.88 9.76 -3.78
N ALA A 33 2.94 9.44 -4.51
CA ALA A 33 3.91 8.44 -4.10
C ALA A 33 4.95 9.12 -3.20
N GLY A 34 4.90 8.86 -1.90
CA GLY A 34 5.74 9.52 -0.92
C GLY A 34 7.24 9.42 -1.21
N HIS A 35 8.01 10.42 -0.77
CA HIS A 35 9.43 10.62 -1.08
C HIS A 35 9.68 10.82 -2.59
N GLY A 36 10.90 10.62 -3.08
CA GLY A 36 11.14 10.82 -4.52
C GLY A 36 12.58 10.70 -4.98
N GLY A 37 13.52 10.87 -4.08
CA GLY A 37 14.95 10.84 -4.38
C GLY A 37 15.68 9.60 -3.87
N TRP A 38 16.96 9.76 -3.58
CA TRP A 38 17.86 8.77 -3.00
C TRP A 38 18.66 9.37 -1.83
N THR A 39 18.01 10.17 -0.99
CA THR A 39 18.60 10.82 0.17
C THR A 39 18.30 10.06 1.46
N ALA A 40 18.84 10.51 2.58
CA ALA A 40 18.47 10.01 3.90
C ALA A 40 16.97 10.14 4.21
N ASN A 41 16.27 11.08 3.56
CA ASN A 41 14.81 11.23 3.68
C ASN A 41 14.01 10.13 2.97
N ASP A 42 14.64 9.39 2.06
CA ASP A 42 14.03 8.25 1.36
C ASP A 42 14.11 6.95 2.18
N ARG A 43 14.48 7.07 3.45
CA ARG A 43 14.57 5.97 4.44
C ARG A 43 15.38 4.78 3.94
N PRO A 44 16.68 4.97 3.58
CA PRO A 44 17.54 3.86 3.24
C PRO A 44 17.81 3.01 4.49
N LEU A 45 17.62 1.69 4.36
CA LEU A 45 17.84 0.75 5.46
C LEU A 45 18.59 -0.50 4.97
N ALA A 46 19.37 -1.09 5.88
CA ALA A 46 20.09 -2.32 5.63
C ALA A 46 19.13 -3.50 5.43
N THR A 47 19.57 -4.45 4.61
CA THR A 47 18.89 -5.73 4.39
C THR A 47 19.91 -6.85 4.45
N ILE A 48 19.48 -8.10 4.54
CA ILE A 48 20.40 -9.25 4.59
C ILE A 48 21.35 -9.27 3.39
N ASN A 49 20.86 -8.91 2.19
CA ASN A 49 21.69 -8.87 0.98
C ASN A 49 22.68 -7.69 0.96
N HIS A 50 22.54 -6.77 1.90
CA HIS A 50 23.35 -5.55 2.01
C HIS A 50 23.78 -5.31 3.47
N GLU A 51 24.34 -6.32 4.11
CA GLU A 51 24.62 -6.36 5.56
C GLU A 51 25.57 -5.28 6.07
N ILE A 52 26.44 -4.76 5.20
CA ILE A 52 27.53 -3.87 5.61
C ILE A 52 27.09 -2.39 5.61
N MET A 53 26.10 -2.03 4.81
CA MET A 53 25.74 -0.64 4.54
C MET A 53 24.26 -0.38 4.85
N ASP A 54 23.99 0.51 5.77
CA ASP A 54 22.66 0.96 6.15
C ASP A 54 21.92 1.78 5.06
N THR A 55 22.63 2.16 4.01
CA THR A 55 22.11 2.93 2.89
C THR A 55 21.78 2.09 1.65
N LEU A 56 21.97 0.77 1.72
CA LEU A 56 21.74 -0.15 0.62
C LEU A 56 20.61 -1.13 0.92
N GLY A 57 19.95 -1.61 -0.14
CA GLY A 57 18.90 -2.62 -0.11
C GLY A 57 17.50 -2.02 -0.11
N PHE A 58 17.04 -1.47 0.98
CA PHE A 58 15.71 -0.89 1.08
C PHE A 58 15.72 0.64 0.90
N PHE A 59 14.75 1.15 0.13
CA PHE A 59 14.41 2.57 0.03
C PHE A 59 12.89 2.74 0.00
N GLU A 60 12.34 3.49 0.92
CA GLU A 60 10.90 3.75 0.98
C GLU A 60 10.38 4.41 -0.29
N THR A 61 11.12 5.34 -0.86
CA THR A 61 10.80 6.01 -2.11
C THR A 61 10.51 5.03 -3.26
N LYS A 62 11.27 3.93 -3.34
CA LYS A 62 11.15 2.90 -4.37
C LYS A 62 9.86 2.10 -4.21
N THR A 63 9.57 1.69 -2.98
CA THR A 63 8.40 0.85 -2.68
C THR A 63 7.10 1.64 -2.79
N ASN A 64 7.07 2.88 -2.32
CA ASN A 64 5.92 3.77 -2.48
C ASN A 64 5.58 4.03 -3.95
N LEU A 65 6.60 4.16 -4.81
CA LEU A 65 6.36 4.31 -6.26
C LEU A 65 5.74 3.05 -6.87
N TRP A 66 6.19 1.86 -6.49
CA TRP A 66 5.63 0.61 -7.02
C TRP A 66 4.15 0.45 -6.64
N LYS A 67 3.79 0.75 -5.39
CA LYS A 67 2.40 0.77 -4.90
C LYS A 67 1.55 1.77 -5.70
N ALA A 68 2.05 2.99 -5.86
CA ALA A 68 1.36 4.06 -6.57
C ALA A 68 1.16 3.78 -8.06
N LEU A 69 2.16 3.21 -8.74
CA LEU A 69 2.05 2.86 -10.16
C LEU A 69 0.98 1.81 -10.42
N GLU A 70 0.88 0.78 -9.57
CA GLU A 70 -0.18 -0.23 -9.67
C GLU A 70 -1.55 0.37 -9.43
N LEU A 71 -1.70 1.15 -8.35
CA LEU A 71 -2.93 1.87 -8.07
C LEU A 71 -3.37 2.71 -9.28
N CYS A 72 -2.45 3.47 -9.85
CA CYS A 72 -2.74 4.34 -10.99
C CYS A 72 -3.13 3.57 -12.25
N SER A 73 -2.52 2.40 -12.51
CA SER A 73 -2.89 1.52 -13.61
C SER A 73 -4.34 1.07 -13.47
N LYS A 74 -4.68 0.51 -12.32
CA LYS A 74 -6.04 0.02 -12.01
C LYS A 74 -7.10 1.13 -12.07
N LEU A 75 -6.79 2.31 -11.56
CA LEU A 75 -7.70 3.47 -11.63
C LEU A 75 -7.98 3.90 -13.06
N ARG A 76 -6.94 3.94 -13.92
CA ARG A 76 -7.10 4.28 -15.34
C ARG A 76 -7.89 3.22 -16.11
N GLU A 77 -7.63 1.95 -15.85
CA GLU A 77 -8.38 0.82 -16.42
C GLU A 77 -9.87 0.91 -16.05
N ALA A 78 -10.19 1.38 -14.84
CA ALA A 78 -11.56 1.62 -14.39
C ALA A 78 -12.17 2.95 -14.90
N GLY A 79 -11.42 3.73 -15.68
CA GLY A 79 -11.88 4.96 -16.37
C GLY A 79 -11.69 6.26 -15.58
N ALA A 80 -10.89 6.27 -14.53
CA ALA A 80 -10.51 7.50 -13.84
C ALA A 80 -9.44 8.30 -14.60
N GLU A 81 -9.48 9.61 -14.48
CA GLU A 81 -8.36 10.49 -14.76
C GLU A 81 -7.40 10.49 -13.55
N VAL A 82 -6.13 10.18 -13.77
CA VAL A 82 -5.16 10.02 -12.68
C VAL A 82 -4.01 10.99 -12.83
N VAL A 83 -3.82 11.81 -11.81
CA VAL A 83 -2.67 12.69 -11.64
C VAL A 83 -1.74 12.06 -10.61
N MET A 84 -0.44 12.02 -10.91
CA MET A 84 0.59 11.55 -9.98
C MET A 84 1.52 12.68 -9.59
N SER A 85 1.98 12.71 -8.34
CA SER A 85 3.01 13.66 -7.89
C SER A 85 4.36 13.41 -8.59
N ARG A 86 4.67 12.14 -8.88
CA ARG A 86 5.87 11.70 -9.59
C ARG A 86 5.65 10.35 -10.26
N THR A 87 6.42 10.05 -11.29
CA THR A 87 6.33 8.81 -12.07
C THR A 87 7.63 7.99 -12.05
N LYS A 88 8.68 8.52 -11.44
CA LYS A 88 9.99 7.88 -11.30
C LYS A 88 10.69 8.29 -10.02
N ASN A 89 11.71 7.56 -9.64
CA ASN A 89 12.68 7.93 -8.61
C ASN A 89 13.86 8.65 -9.27
N GLY A 90 14.51 9.50 -8.52
CA GLY A 90 15.74 10.18 -8.94
C GLY A 90 15.74 11.65 -8.57
N TYR A 91 16.95 12.24 -8.61
CA TYR A 91 17.11 13.67 -8.43
C TYR A 91 16.76 14.37 -9.74
N VAL A 92 15.99 15.43 -9.61
CA VAL A 92 15.88 16.43 -10.66
C VAL A 92 16.71 17.63 -10.21
N THR A 93 17.92 17.73 -10.72
CA THR A 93 18.71 18.95 -10.50
C THR A 93 18.06 20.13 -11.20
N ARG A 94 18.11 21.28 -10.54
CA ARG A 94 17.62 22.55 -11.09
C ARG A 94 18.23 22.76 -12.48
N GLY A 95 17.43 22.72 -13.54
CA GLY A 95 17.89 22.92 -14.90
C GLY A 95 17.83 21.69 -15.83
N GLN A 96 17.44 20.51 -15.37
CA GLN A 96 17.20 19.38 -16.27
C GLN A 96 15.94 19.62 -17.11
N ALA A 97 16.13 19.91 -18.39
CA ALA A 97 15.08 20.27 -19.33
C ALA A 97 14.04 19.18 -19.59
N ASN A 98 14.34 17.91 -19.26
CA ASN A 98 13.50 16.75 -19.58
C ASN A 98 12.68 16.21 -18.39
N ALA A 99 12.75 16.85 -17.21
CA ALA A 99 11.92 16.48 -16.09
C ALA A 99 10.55 17.10 -16.25
N THR A 100 9.49 16.29 -16.16
CA THR A 100 8.13 16.82 -16.13
C THR A 100 7.96 17.70 -14.89
N ALA A 101 6.98 18.62 -14.90
CA ALA A 101 6.68 19.43 -13.74
C ALA A 101 6.35 18.58 -12.50
N LEU A 102 5.80 17.37 -12.69
CA LEU A 102 5.49 16.39 -11.67
C LEU A 102 6.75 15.79 -11.05
N ASP A 103 7.73 15.38 -11.86
CA ASP A 103 8.99 14.79 -11.37
C ASP A 103 9.83 15.78 -10.54
N ARG A 104 9.57 17.08 -10.64
CA ARG A 104 10.28 18.14 -9.90
C ARG A 104 9.72 18.40 -8.50
N VAL A 105 8.52 17.92 -8.23
CA VAL A 105 7.78 18.39 -7.06
C VAL A 105 8.32 17.83 -5.74
N GLU A 106 8.75 16.58 -5.71
CA GLU A 106 9.35 15.96 -4.51
C GLU A 106 10.88 15.87 -4.56
N THR A 107 11.48 15.99 -5.74
CA THR A 107 12.91 15.75 -5.94
C THR A 107 13.78 17.01 -5.79
N ASP A 108 13.19 18.18 -5.59
CA ASP A 108 13.90 19.44 -5.32
C ASP A 108 14.41 19.53 -3.85
N ALA A 109 14.59 18.42 -3.15
CA ALA A 109 15.13 18.43 -1.80
C ALA A 109 16.62 18.80 -1.82
N ASP A 110 16.99 19.85 -1.09
CA ASP A 110 18.38 20.12 -0.78
C ASP A 110 18.83 19.25 0.41
N GLU A 111 20.14 19.24 0.64
CA GLU A 111 20.77 18.48 1.73
C GLU A 111 20.27 18.90 3.13
N ASN A 112 19.60 20.04 3.25
CA ASN A 112 19.09 20.61 4.49
C ASN A 112 17.58 20.43 4.70
N GLY A 113 16.87 19.76 3.80
CA GLY A 113 15.42 19.49 3.91
C GLY A 113 14.51 20.69 3.67
N GLN A 114 15.03 21.89 3.43
CA GLN A 114 14.20 23.07 3.19
C GLN A 114 13.51 23.04 1.83
N GLN A 115 14.17 22.53 0.82
CA GLN A 115 13.57 22.40 -0.51
C GLN A 115 12.51 21.30 -0.56
N GLN A 116 12.62 20.27 0.27
CA GLN A 116 11.58 19.25 0.42
C GLN A 116 10.24 19.84 0.88
N ILE A 117 10.27 20.76 1.86
CA ILE A 117 9.05 21.47 2.31
C ILE A 117 8.43 22.25 1.15
N VAL A 118 9.22 22.90 0.33
CA VAL A 118 8.76 23.63 -0.86
C VAL A 118 8.16 22.67 -1.90
N GLY A 119 8.74 21.48 -2.07
CA GLY A 119 8.22 20.45 -2.95
C GLY A 119 6.84 19.94 -2.50
N LEU A 120 6.71 19.56 -1.22
CA LEU A 120 5.45 19.11 -0.64
C LEU A 120 4.35 20.19 -0.67
N GLU A 121 4.74 21.46 -0.45
CA GLU A 121 3.80 22.58 -0.59
C GLU A 121 3.32 22.76 -2.04
N ARG A 122 4.18 22.53 -3.03
CA ARG A 122 3.77 22.55 -4.45
C ARG A 122 2.76 21.46 -4.76
N ILE A 123 2.94 20.25 -4.21
CA ILE A 123 1.94 19.17 -4.34
C ILE A 123 0.61 19.64 -3.76
N ALA A 124 0.61 20.16 -2.52
CA ALA A 124 -0.61 20.65 -1.89
C ALA A 124 -1.31 21.73 -2.72
N CYS A 125 -0.55 22.68 -3.29
CA CYS A 125 -1.07 23.71 -4.17
C CYS A 125 -1.62 23.16 -5.50
N GLN A 126 -0.96 22.16 -6.07
CA GLN A 126 -1.43 21.51 -7.28
C GLN A 126 -2.74 20.74 -7.01
N VAL A 127 -2.84 20.03 -5.89
CA VAL A 127 -4.06 19.36 -5.45
C VAL A 127 -5.20 20.37 -5.27
N ASP A 128 -4.93 21.49 -4.62
CA ASP A 128 -5.96 22.52 -4.41
C ASP A 128 -6.41 23.17 -5.72
N SER A 129 -5.49 23.36 -6.66
CA SER A 129 -5.79 23.91 -8.00
C SER A 129 -6.60 22.95 -8.87
N ILE A 130 -6.22 21.66 -8.90
CA ILE A 130 -6.91 20.62 -9.68
C ILE A 130 -8.26 20.29 -9.04
N ASN A 131 -8.35 20.35 -7.71
CA ASN A 131 -9.51 19.97 -6.93
C ASN A 131 -10.02 18.54 -7.27
N PRO A 132 -9.18 17.49 -7.12
CA PRO A 132 -9.54 16.14 -7.49
C PRO A 132 -10.68 15.58 -6.61
N ASP A 133 -11.42 14.61 -7.14
CA ASP A 133 -12.45 13.89 -6.39
C ASP A 133 -11.88 13.08 -5.21
N TYR A 134 -10.62 12.65 -5.33
CA TYR A 134 -9.92 11.87 -4.29
C TYR A 134 -8.42 12.18 -4.28
N PHE A 135 -7.84 12.24 -3.08
CA PHE A 135 -6.40 12.34 -2.86
C PHE A 135 -5.95 11.25 -1.90
N ILE A 136 -4.82 10.62 -2.21
CA ILE A 136 -4.11 9.70 -1.33
C ILE A 136 -2.60 9.97 -1.41
N SER A 137 -1.94 9.94 -0.24
CA SER A 137 -0.48 9.88 -0.13
C SER A 137 -0.06 8.50 0.39
N ILE A 138 0.90 7.87 -0.27
CA ILE A 138 1.30 6.48 -0.02
C ILE A 138 2.71 6.46 0.58
N HIS A 139 2.82 5.91 1.78
CA HIS A 139 4.04 5.76 2.55
C HIS A 139 4.16 4.38 3.18
N SER A 140 5.29 4.12 3.82
CA SER A 140 5.46 3.09 4.83
C SER A 140 6.13 3.70 6.06
N ASN A 141 5.74 3.27 7.23
CA ASN A 141 6.12 3.84 8.51
C ASN A 141 7.46 3.29 9.04
N ALA A 142 7.99 3.97 10.02
CA ALA A 142 9.15 3.53 10.78
C ALA A 142 8.97 3.74 12.28
N HIS A 143 9.49 2.81 13.05
CA HIS A 143 9.78 2.93 14.46
C HIS A 143 11.30 2.85 14.66
N VAL A 144 11.78 2.47 15.82
CA VAL A 144 13.19 2.09 16.00
C VAL A 144 13.48 0.90 15.10
N ASP A 145 14.58 0.94 14.35
CA ASP A 145 14.95 -0.13 13.42
C ASP A 145 15.12 -1.46 14.16
N GLY A 146 14.59 -2.53 13.60
CA GLY A 146 14.53 -3.83 14.26
C GLY A 146 13.43 -3.98 15.32
N SER A 147 12.58 -2.98 15.52
CA SER A 147 11.41 -3.11 16.39
C SER A 147 10.41 -4.11 15.81
N PRO A 148 9.83 -5.03 16.62
CA PRO A 148 8.79 -5.95 16.14
C PRO A 148 7.40 -5.30 15.99
N VAL A 149 7.37 -4.01 15.67
CA VAL A 149 6.13 -3.23 15.51
C VAL A 149 5.77 -3.14 14.05
N ASN A 150 4.54 -3.52 13.73
CA ASN A 150 3.97 -3.38 12.38
C ASN A 150 2.44 -3.16 12.48
N TYR A 151 1.97 -2.00 12.06
CA TYR A 151 0.53 -1.71 12.02
C TYR A 151 0.18 -0.71 10.93
N LEU A 152 -1.07 -0.71 10.49
CA LEU A 152 -1.60 0.29 9.58
C LEU A 152 -2.04 1.52 10.35
N VAL A 153 -1.64 2.70 9.87
CA VAL A 153 -2.22 3.97 10.31
C VAL A 153 -2.59 4.84 9.12
N LEU A 154 -3.76 5.46 9.19
CA LEU A 154 -4.20 6.46 8.21
C LEU A 154 -4.24 7.82 8.89
N MET A 155 -3.50 8.77 8.33
CA MET A 155 -3.40 10.12 8.87
C MET A 155 -4.12 11.13 7.97
N TYR A 156 -4.91 11.99 8.56
CA TYR A 156 -5.57 13.10 7.88
C TYR A 156 -5.12 14.45 8.45
N ARG A 157 -5.32 15.52 7.71
CA ARG A 157 -4.99 16.86 8.19
C ARG A 157 -5.93 17.30 9.30
N GLY A 158 -5.40 17.53 10.50
CA GLY A 158 -6.15 18.00 11.66
C GLY A 158 -5.74 17.35 12.98
N GLU A 159 -6.62 17.45 13.96
CA GLU A 159 -6.53 16.77 15.25
C GLU A 159 -7.36 15.50 15.22
N THR A 160 -7.00 14.51 16.04
CA THR A 160 -7.80 13.27 16.08
C THR A 160 -9.25 13.57 16.50
N GLY A 161 -10.19 13.17 15.63
CA GLY A 161 -11.61 13.48 15.76
C GLY A 161 -12.06 14.80 15.11
N ASN A 162 -11.13 15.63 14.59
CA ASN A 162 -11.45 16.90 13.95
C ASN A 162 -10.65 17.10 12.66
N ASP A 163 -11.21 16.71 11.51
CA ASP A 163 -10.61 16.87 10.22
C ASP A 163 -10.74 18.31 9.68
N TYR A 164 -9.64 18.91 9.27
CA TYR A 164 -9.59 20.25 8.70
C TYR A 164 -9.96 20.28 7.22
N ALA A 165 -9.85 19.17 6.52
CA ALA A 165 -10.44 18.95 5.20
C ALA A 165 -11.64 17.99 5.38
N LYS A 166 -12.84 18.54 5.49
CA LYS A 166 -14.04 17.82 5.89
C LYS A 166 -14.36 16.63 5.00
N GLY A 167 -14.57 15.45 5.63
CA GLY A 167 -14.76 14.16 4.98
C GLY A 167 -13.51 13.28 4.95
N SER A 168 -12.37 13.76 5.46
CA SER A 168 -11.13 12.97 5.52
C SER A 168 -11.25 11.79 6.48
N ILE A 169 -11.84 11.98 7.66
CA ILE A 169 -12.07 10.91 8.65
C ILE A 169 -12.92 9.80 8.03
N GLU A 170 -13.98 10.16 7.33
CA GLU A 170 -14.87 9.18 6.69
C GLU A 170 -14.15 8.38 5.60
N ARG A 171 -13.30 9.04 4.81
CA ARG A 171 -12.45 8.36 3.82
C ARG A 171 -11.49 7.38 4.48
N CYS A 172 -10.86 7.76 5.59
CA CYS A 172 -9.99 6.86 6.35
C CYS A 172 -10.76 5.62 6.83
N LYS A 173 -11.92 5.81 7.46
CA LYS A 173 -12.76 4.70 7.96
C LYS A 173 -13.17 3.74 6.85
N GLN A 174 -13.58 4.28 5.72
CA GLN A 174 -13.99 3.47 4.57
C GLN A 174 -12.82 2.74 3.93
N ALA A 175 -11.63 3.36 3.84
CA ALA A 175 -10.46 2.77 3.20
C ALA A 175 -9.73 1.74 4.08
N PHE A 176 -9.77 1.92 5.40
CA PHE A 176 -8.98 1.15 6.35
C PHE A 176 -9.13 -0.37 6.20
N PRO A 177 -10.34 -0.96 6.16
CA PRO A 177 -10.50 -2.42 6.09
C PRO A 177 -9.90 -3.02 4.80
N TYR A 178 -9.95 -2.29 3.69
CA TYR A 178 -9.35 -2.75 2.42
C TYR A 178 -7.83 -2.79 2.48
N ILE A 179 -7.22 -1.76 3.07
CA ILE A 179 -5.75 -1.64 3.15
C ILE A 179 -5.20 -2.64 4.17
N TRP A 180 -5.92 -2.82 5.28
CA TRP A 180 -5.56 -3.74 6.35
C TRP A 180 -5.66 -5.21 5.94
N ASP A 181 -6.47 -5.57 4.92
CA ASP A 181 -6.65 -6.94 4.43
C ASP A 181 -5.37 -7.52 3.83
N ASN A 182 -4.42 -7.84 4.72
CA ASN A 182 -3.15 -8.50 4.41
C ASN A 182 -2.60 -9.24 5.63
N PRO A 183 -2.95 -10.51 5.82
CA PRO A 183 -2.46 -11.30 6.95
C PRO A 183 -0.95 -11.56 6.93
N LEU A 184 -0.28 -11.43 5.76
CA LEU A 184 1.18 -11.57 5.67
C LEU A 184 1.92 -10.46 6.41
N SER A 185 1.31 -9.28 6.58
CA SER A 185 1.94 -8.16 7.28
C SER A 185 2.14 -8.38 8.78
N SER A 186 1.57 -9.45 9.35
CA SER A 186 1.74 -9.78 10.79
C SER A 186 1.44 -8.58 11.69
N TRP A 187 0.24 -8.02 11.56
CA TRP A 187 -0.17 -6.83 12.29
C TRP A 187 -0.06 -6.98 13.81
N THR A 188 0.60 -6.05 14.49
CA THR A 188 0.78 -6.03 15.95
C THR A 188 -0.34 -5.30 16.67
N SER A 189 -0.96 -4.34 16.02
CA SER A 189 -2.07 -3.54 16.53
C SER A 189 -2.84 -2.96 15.34
N SER A 190 -3.92 -2.30 15.62
CA SER A 190 -4.94 -1.86 14.67
C SER A 190 -5.69 -3.02 14.00
N SER A 191 -6.96 -2.82 13.77
CA SER A 191 -7.83 -3.77 13.07
C SER A 191 -9.00 -3.00 12.45
N PRO A 192 -9.80 -3.59 11.57
CA PRO A 192 -11.03 -2.97 11.09
C PRO A 192 -12.02 -2.59 12.18
N ASP A 193 -12.03 -3.32 13.30
CA ASP A 193 -12.90 -3.03 14.47
C ASP A 193 -12.32 -1.94 15.38
N ASP A 194 -10.98 -1.77 15.36
CA ASP A 194 -10.26 -0.72 16.09
C ASP A 194 -9.21 -0.07 15.17
N PRO A 195 -9.65 0.72 14.18
CA PRO A 195 -8.77 1.28 13.17
C PRO A 195 -7.92 2.42 13.72
N TYR A 196 -6.61 2.39 13.46
CA TYR A 196 -5.76 3.50 13.80
C TYR A 196 -5.88 4.62 12.78
N ILE A 197 -6.75 5.58 13.08
CA ILE A 197 -7.01 6.77 12.28
C ILE A 197 -6.71 8.00 13.13
N ALA A 198 -5.75 8.82 12.72
CA ALA A 198 -5.25 9.93 13.51
C ALA A 198 -5.20 11.25 12.72
N GLY A 199 -5.42 12.35 13.42
CA GLY A 199 -5.06 13.67 12.91
C GLY A 199 -3.54 13.84 12.89
N ASP A 200 -2.98 14.39 11.83
CA ASP A 200 -1.53 14.58 11.65
C ASP A 200 -0.89 15.42 12.78
N ILE A 201 -1.63 16.37 13.34
CA ILE A 201 -1.19 17.17 14.47
C ILE A 201 -1.09 16.32 15.75
N THR A 202 -2.12 15.54 16.04
CA THR A 202 -2.15 14.68 17.23
C THR A 202 -1.09 13.59 17.15
N TRP A 203 -0.93 12.95 15.97
CA TRP A 203 0.10 11.94 15.73
C TRP A 203 1.50 12.46 16.03
N MET A 204 1.78 13.70 15.65
CA MET A 204 3.09 14.33 15.83
C MET A 204 3.27 15.02 17.21
N GLY A 205 2.51 14.58 18.22
CA GLY A 205 2.68 14.98 19.61
C GLY A 205 1.84 16.17 20.08
N GLY A 206 0.79 16.54 19.36
CA GLY A 206 -0.15 17.57 19.78
C GLY A 206 0.43 18.98 19.81
N THR A 207 1.56 19.21 19.16
CA THR A 207 2.13 20.56 19.00
C THR A 207 1.23 21.40 18.11
N ALA A 208 1.19 22.71 18.38
CA ALA A 208 0.37 23.66 17.62
C ALA A 208 0.45 23.41 16.11
N PRO A 209 -0.65 23.59 15.39
CA PRO A 209 -0.66 23.42 13.95
C PRO A 209 0.47 24.25 13.37
N GLY A 210 1.36 23.61 12.60
CA GLY A 210 2.51 24.28 11.98
C GLY A 210 2.08 25.52 11.19
N LYS A 211 3.03 26.34 10.78
CA LYS A 211 2.75 27.56 9.98
C LYS A 211 1.83 27.22 8.82
N ALA A 212 0.88 28.12 8.57
CA ALA A 212 0.04 28.01 7.38
C ALA A 212 0.93 28.02 6.12
N ASN A 213 0.55 27.21 5.12
CA ASN A 213 1.15 27.32 3.80
C ASN A 213 0.66 28.59 3.08
N ARG A 214 1.14 28.86 1.89
CA ARG A 214 0.73 30.03 1.09
C ARG A 214 -0.76 30.08 0.73
N LEU A 215 -1.48 28.97 0.87
CA LEU A 215 -2.94 28.89 0.70
C LEU A 215 -3.71 29.17 2.00
N GLY A 216 -3.02 29.38 3.12
CA GLY A 216 -3.62 29.62 4.43
C GLY A 216 -3.99 28.35 5.20
N TYR A 217 -3.67 27.15 4.70
CA TYR A 217 -3.98 25.90 5.38
C TYR A 217 -2.91 25.52 6.41
N THR A 218 -3.35 25.19 7.61
CA THR A 218 -2.53 24.67 8.70
C THR A 218 -2.59 23.16 8.79
N GLY A 219 -1.68 22.52 9.51
CA GLY A 219 -1.52 21.08 9.70
C GLY A 219 -0.05 20.77 9.95
N TYR A 220 0.29 19.53 10.23
CA TYR A 220 1.67 19.10 10.39
C TYR A 220 2.28 18.65 9.04
N LEU A 221 1.65 17.71 8.35
CA LEU A 221 2.14 17.15 7.10
C LEU A 221 1.88 18.11 5.93
N GLN A 222 2.95 18.64 5.33
CA GLN A 222 2.87 19.66 4.28
C GLN A 222 2.02 19.22 3.09
N VAL A 223 2.15 17.94 2.68
CA VAL A 223 1.44 17.37 1.53
C VAL A 223 -0.09 17.33 1.71
N LEU A 224 -0.56 17.35 2.96
CA LEU A 224 -1.99 17.36 3.28
C LEU A 224 -2.59 18.76 3.43
N LYS A 225 -1.80 19.83 3.30
CA LYS A 225 -2.25 21.22 3.50
C LYS A 225 -3.00 21.77 2.28
N HIS A 226 -4.13 21.18 1.97
CA HIS A 226 -5.08 21.58 0.92
C HIS A 226 -6.53 21.35 1.39
N ARG A 227 -7.52 21.83 0.62
CA ARG A 227 -8.94 21.72 0.99
C ARG A 227 -9.57 20.36 0.69
N VAL A 228 -8.96 19.58 -0.21
CA VAL A 228 -9.52 18.29 -0.64
C VAL A 228 -9.47 17.29 0.50
N PRO A 229 -10.57 16.58 0.82
CA PRO A 229 -10.55 15.48 1.78
C PRO A 229 -9.49 14.45 1.41
N CYS A 230 -8.68 14.03 2.37
CA CYS A 230 -7.47 13.27 2.07
C CYS A 230 -7.01 12.42 3.25
N PHE A 231 -6.15 11.46 2.95
CA PHE A 231 -5.30 10.82 3.95
C PHE A 231 -3.93 10.47 3.40
N LEU A 232 -2.98 10.33 4.31
CA LEU A 232 -1.70 9.69 4.10
C LEU A 232 -1.78 8.30 4.76
N ALA A 233 -1.46 7.27 3.98
CA ALA A 233 -1.41 5.90 4.46
C ALA A 233 0.03 5.52 4.77
N GLU A 234 0.27 5.17 6.02
CA GLU A 234 1.45 4.45 6.47
C GLU A 234 1.10 2.97 6.47
N GLY A 235 1.26 2.34 5.29
CA GLY A 235 0.69 1.03 4.97
C GLY A 235 1.27 -0.14 5.75
N SER A 236 2.50 -0.02 6.25
CA SER A 236 3.21 -1.01 7.06
C SER A 236 4.51 -0.39 7.57
N PHE A 237 5.25 -1.11 8.43
CA PHE A 237 6.51 -0.60 9.02
C PHE A 237 7.74 -1.20 8.35
N HIS A 238 8.47 -0.40 7.57
CA HIS A 238 9.73 -0.82 6.98
C HIS A 238 10.87 -0.95 8.01
N SER A 239 10.71 -0.49 9.24
CA SER A 239 11.61 -0.76 10.36
C SER A 239 11.45 -2.19 10.90
N TYR A 240 10.34 -2.88 10.62
CA TYR A 240 10.14 -4.29 10.92
C TYR A 240 10.75 -5.15 9.81
N GLN A 241 11.85 -5.88 10.09
CA GLN A 241 12.64 -6.54 9.04
C GLN A 241 11.85 -7.53 8.17
N PRO A 242 11.00 -8.42 8.69
CA PRO A 242 10.20 -9.29 7.82
C PRO A 242 9.37 -8.51 6.82
N GLU A 243 8.74 -7.42 7.25
CA GLU A 243 7.97 -6.56 6.35
C GLU A 243 8.87 -5.79 5.38
N ARG A 244 10.03 -5.29 5.83
CA ARG A 244 11.03 -4.68 4.95
C ARG A 244 11.42 -5.61 3.82
N HIS A 245 11.70 -6.88 4.11
CA HIS A 245 12.07 -7.87 3.10
C HIS A 245 10.89 -8.19 2.16
N ARG A 246 9.65 -8.26 2.65
CA ARG A 246 8.45 -8.33 1.79
C ARG A 246 8.34 -7.13 0.86
N LEU A 247 8.60 -5.93 1.36
CA LEU A 247 8.58 -4.68 0.56
C LEU A 247 9.69 -4.61 -0.50
N LEU A 248 10.76 -5.42 -0.43
CA LEU A 248 11.73 -5.55 -1.52
C LEU A 248 11.14 -6.26 -2.74
N ASN A 249 10.11 -7.07 -2.55
CA ASN A 249 9.39 -7.73 -3.65
C ASN A 249 8.41 -6.75 -4.30
N ARG A 250 8.62 -6.48 -5.58
CA ARG A 250 7.80 -5.54 -6.33
C ARG A 250 6.33 -5.97 -6.42
N ASP A 251 6.08 -7.26 -6.61
CA ASP A 251 4.72 -7.75 -6.77
C ASP A 251 3.95 -7.70 -5.45
N TYR A 252 4.63 -7.88 -4.30
CA TYR A 252 4.03 -7.62 -2.99
C TYR A 252 3.61 -6.16 -2.81
N CYS A 253 4.46 -5.23 -3.21
CA CYS A 253 4.12 -3.79 -3.21
C CYS A 253 2.95 -3.47 -4.14
N ARG A 254 2.89 -4.10 -5.32
CA ARG A 254 1.76 -3.96 -6.25
C ARG A 254 0.44 -4.39 -5.61
N MET A 255 0.44 -5.44 -4.79
CA MET A 255 -0.77 -5.89 -4.09
C MET A 255 -1.28 -4.88 -3.06
N GLU A 256 -0.41 -4.07 -2.46
CA GLU A 256 -0.87 -2.94 -1.65
C GLU A 256 -1.53 -1.86 -2.54
N GLY A 257 -1.00 -1.60 -3.73
CA GLY A 257 -1.64 -0.74 -4.73
C GLY A 257 -3.05 -1.23 -5.14
N VAL A 258 -3.23 -2.55 -5.27
CA VAL A 258 -4.55 -3.17 -5.52
C VAL A 258 -5.51 -2.94 -4.34
N ARG A 259 -5.03 -3.04 -3.10
CA ARG A 259 -5.86 -2.74 -1.91
C ARG A 259 -6.32 -1.28 -1.87
N TYR A 260 -5.45 -0.34 -2.20
CA TYR A 260 -5.82 1.08 -2.37
C TYR A 260 -6.85 1.26 -3.50
N TYR A 261 -6.66 0.58 -4.63
CA TYR A 261 -7.62 0.60 -5.73
C TYR A 261 -9.01 0.13 -5.29
N ARG A 262 -9.10 -1.02 -4.61
CA ARG A 262 -10.38 -1.55 -4.11
C ARG A 262 -11.07 -0.59 -3.16
N ALA A 263 -10.32 0.05 -2.26
CA ALA A 263 -10.85 1.05 -1.35
C ALA A 263 -11.46 2.23 -2.12
N ILE A 264 -10.74 2.79 -3.09
CA ILE A 264 -11.20 3.94 -3.89
C ILE A 264 -12.35 3.55 -4.81
N ASN A 265 -12.27 2.37 -5.45
CA ASN A 265 -13.33 1.84 -6.31
C ASN A 265 -14.66 1.66 -5.53
N ALA A 266 -14.58 1.08 -4.33
CA ALA A 266 -15.73 0.92 -3.46
C ALA A 266 -16.30 2.26 -2.97
N TYR A 267 -15.43 3.25 -2.68
CA TYR A 267 -15.86 4.61 -2.28
C TYR A 267 -16.75 5.27 -3.34
N PHE A 268 -16.45 5.06 -4.61
CA PHE A 268 -17.24 5.60 -5.72
C PHE A 268 -18.32 4.65 -6.24
N GLY A 269 -18.58 3.52 -5.57
CA GLY A 269 -19.58 2.54 -6.01
C GLY A 269 -19.21 1.84 -7.33
N GLY A 270 -17.92 1.68 -7.59
CA GLY A 270 -17.43 1.02 -8.80
C GLY A 270 -17.70 -0.49 -8.79
N LYS A 271 -17.62 -1.11 -9.97
CA LYS A 271 -17.83 -2.54 -10.12
C LYS A 271 -16.64 -3.33 -9.57
N PRO A 272 -16.88 -4.46 -8.89
CA PRO A 272 -15.81 -5.34 -8.44
C PRO A 272 -15.03 -5.93 -9.62
N GLU A 273 -13.77 -6.29 -9.40
CA GLU A 273 -12.94 -7.01 -10.37
C GLU A 273 -13.56 -8.39 -10.67
N LYS A 274 -13.39 -8.87 -11.90
CA LYS A 274 -13.92 -10.20 -12.32
C LYS A 274 -12.99 -11.36 -11.96
N THR A 275 -11.74 -11.04 -11.65
CA THR A 275 -10.68 -11.97 -11.25
C THR A 275 -10.28 -11.72 -9.81
N GLY A 276 -9.51 -12.63 -9.23
CA GLY A 276 -8.91 -12.50 -7.92
C GLY A 276 -7.39 -12.63 -7.99
N TYR A 277 -6.79 -12.66 -6.83
CA TYR A 277 -5.34 -12.74 -6.64
C TYR A 277 -5.02 -13.89 -5.69
N ILE A 278 -3.82 -14.47 -5.85
CA ILE A 278 -3.21 -15.34 -4.84
C ILE A 278 -1.92 -14.66 -4.42
N VAL A 279 -1.77 -14.42 -3.13
CA VAL A 279 -0.55 -13.85 -2.54
C VAL A 279 -0.11 -14.75 -1.41
N GLY A 280 1.14 -15.12 -1.38
CA GLY A 280 1.59 -15.98 -0.31
C GLY A 280 3.05 -15.81 0.05
N GLU A 281 3.42 -16.53 1.10
CA GLU A 281 4.76 -16.54 1.66
C GLU A 281 5.18 -17.98 1.95
N LEU A 282 6.38 -18.35 1.50
CA LEU A 282 6.94 -19.68 1.61
C LEU A 282 8.12 -19.69 2.55
N LYS A 283 8.06 -20.52 3.61
CA LYS A 283 9.11 -20.61 4.63
C LYS A 283 9.56 -22.04 4.93
N ASP A 284 10.72 -22.17 5.54
CA ASP A 284 11.22 -23.43 6.09
C ASP A 284 10.34 -23.88 7.28
N ALA A 285 10.03 -25.14 7.38
CA ALA A 285 9.13 -25.66 8.43
C ALA A 285 9.80 -25.78 9.81
N ALA A 286 11.12 -25.73 9.87
CA ALA A 286 11.88 -25.99 11.10
C ALA A 286 12.94 -24.92 11.41
N GLU A 287 13.53 -24.32 10.37
CA GLU A 287 14.60 -23.36 10.56
C GLU A 287 14.06 -21.98 10.94
N VAL A 288 14.42 -21.53 12.13
CA VAL A 288 14.16 -20.17 12.60
C VAL A 288 15.24 -19.24 12.06
N MET A 289 14.84 -18.06 11.63
CA MET A 289 15.76 -17.04 11.13
C MET A 289 16.68 -16.55 12.23
N ASN A 290 17.98 -16.78 12.06
CA ASN A 290 19.01 -16.38 13.02
C ASN A 290 20.02 -15.45 12.33
N HIS A 291 19.67 -14.20 12.19
CA HIS A 291 20.51 -13.17 11.60
C HIS A 291 20.36 -11.85 12.36
N PRO A 292 21.45 -11.12 12.68
CA PRO A 292 21.36 -9.88 13.47
C PRO A 292 20.46 -8.80 12.89
N LEU A 293 20.33 -8.75 11.55
CA LEU A 293 19.45 -7.81 10.86
C LEU A 293 18.02 -8.34 10.69
N PHE A 294 17.63 -9.49 11.25
CA PHE A 294 16.30 -10.04 11.05
C PHE A 294 15.56 -10.24 12.37
N CYS A 295 15.17 -9.12 12.99
CA CYS A 295 14.31 -9.14 14.17
C CYS A 295 12.85 -9.37 13.76
N TYR A 296 12.18 -10.29 14.42
CA TYR A 296 10.81 -10.70 14.13
C TYR A 296 9.97 -10.76 15.42
N GLN A 297 8.66 -10.84 15.26
CA GLN A 297 7.73 -11.11 16.36
C GLN A 297 7.88 -12.56 16.79
N LYS A 298 8.13 -12.76 18.09
CA LYS A 298 8.24 -14.08 18.67
C LYS A 298 6.93 -14.86 18.47
N ASP A 299 7.06 -16.17 18.21
CA ASP A 299 5.94 -17.10 18.02
C ASP A 299 5.01 -16.76 16.84
N SER A 300 5.48 -15.91 15.91
CA SER A 300 4.81 -15.59 14.65
C SER A 300 5.35 -16.43 13.48
N PHE A 301 4.62 -16.43 12.36
CA PHE A 301 5.12 -17.04 11.11
C PHE A 301 6.42 -16.39 10.63
N ASP A 302 6.65 -15.12 10.97
CA ASP A 302 7.82 -14.36 10.58
C ASP A 302 9.14 -14.87 11.20
N GLN A 303 9.08 -15.69 12.26
CA GLN A 303 10.29 -16.30 12.82
C GLN A 303 10.95 -17.30 11.87
N TYR A 304 10.20 -17.93 10.98
CA TYR A 304 10.72 -18.98 10.11
C TYR A 304 11.46 -18.40 8.90
N ARG A 305 12.52 -19.11 8.50
CA ARG A 305 13.38 -18.70 7.40
C ARG A 305 12.62 -18.69 6.08
N PRO A 306 12.57 -17.56 5.35
CA PRO A 306 12.02 -17.51 4.01
C PRO A 306 12.79 -18.38 3.03
N ILE A 307 12.12 -18.99 2.06
CA ILE A 307 12.75 -19.81 1.03
C ILE A 307 12.95 -18.99 -0.23
N ASN A 308 14.20 -18.67 -0.55
CA ASN A 308 14.59 -18.03 -1.78
C ASN A 308 14.67 -19.04 -2.93
N GLY A 309 14.40 -18.60 -4.17
CA GLY A 309 14.60 -19.40 -5.37
C GLY A 309 13.67 -20.61 -5.51
N ALA A 310 12.54 -20.61 -4.81
CA ALA A 310 11.53 -21.65 -4.97
C ALA A 310 10.67 -21.39 -6.21
N MET A 311 10.19 -22.48 -6.84
CA MET A 311 9.17 -22.43 -7.87
C MET A 311 7.81 -22.74 -7.28
N VAL A 312 6.86 -21.85 -7.52
CA VAL A 312 5.45 -22.03 -7.16
C VAL A 312 4.64 -22.16 -8.43
N TYR A 313 3.98 -23.31 -8.61
CA TYR A 313 3.14 -23.55 -9.78
C TYR A 313 1.68 -23.43 -9.43
N LEU A 314 0.92 -22.73 -10.26
CA LEU A 314 -0.53 -22.71 -10.21
C LEU A 314 -1.06 -23.81 -11.15
N VAL A 315 -1.75 -24.77 -10.56
CA VAL A 315 -2.20 -26.02 -11.21
C VAL A 315 -3.72 -26.04 -11.26
N ASP A 316 -4.29 -26.33 -12.42
CA ASP A 316 -5.73 -26.42 -12.62
C ASP A 316 -6.32 -27.75 -12.08
N GLU A 317 -7.64 -27.90 -12.12
CA GLU A 317 -8.34 -29.09 -11.66
C GLU A 317 -7.97 -30.39 -12.43
N ARG A 318 -7.37 -30.24 -13.62
CA ARG A 318 -6.88 -31.37 -14.44
C ARG A 318 -5.46 -31.78 -14.08
N GLY A 319 -4.82 -31.09 -13.11
CA GLY A 319 -3.44 -31.34 -12.74
C GLY A 319 -2.41 -30.67 -13.64
N VAL A 320 -2.84 -29.74 -14.52
CA VAL A 320 -1.93 -29.03 -15.45
C VAL A 320 -1.46 -27.72 -14.82
N ALA A 321 -0.14 -27.59 -14.67
CA ALA A 321 0.47 -26.32 -14.30
C ALA A 321 0.41 -25.36 -15.49
N PHE A 322 -0.23 -24.22 -15.32
CA PHE A 322 -0.42 -23.22 -16.39
C PHE A 322 0.20 -21.87 -16.10
N ARG A 323 0.61 -21.63 -14.85
CA ARG A 323 1.41 -20.47 -14.41
C ARG A 323 2.47 -20.92 -13.41
N ALA A 324 3.55 -20.20 -13.36
CA ALA A 324 4.60 -20.39 -12.37
C ALA A 324 5.11 -19.04 -11.86
N TYR A 325 5.54 -19.01 -10.60
CA TYR A 325 6.20 -17.88 -9.97
C TYR A 325 7.52 -18.35 -9.35
N HIS A 326 8.57 -17.58 -9.54
CA HIS A 326 9.86 -17.85 -8.94
C HIS A 326 10.07 -16.87 -7.78
N THR A 327 10.18 -17.36 -6.54
CA THR A 327 10.47 -16.49 -5.39
C THR A 327 11.86 -15.88 -5.56
N ASP A 328 11.98 -14.59 -5.24
CA ASP A 328 13.24 -13.87 -5.38
C ASP A 328 14.30 -14.28 -4.34
N GLY A 329 15.45 -13.60 -4.37
CA GLY A 329 16.55 -13.79 -3.43
C GLY A 329 16.51 -12.88 -2.21
N GLU A 330 15.42 -12.12 -2.01
CA GLU A 330 15.37 -11.02 -1.04
C GLU A 330 14.86 -11.43 0.35
N TRP A 331 14.95 -12.71 0.68
CA TRP A 331 14.59 -13.23 2.00
C TRP A 331 13.18 -12.89 2.47
N ASN A 332 12.23 -12.98 1.56
CA ASN A 332 10.81 -12.78 1.83
C ASN A 332 9.95 -14.01 1.55
N GLY A 333 10.35 -14.90 0.63
CA GLY A 333 9.58 -16.08 0.24
C GLY A 333 8.25 -15.76 -0.45
N VAL A 334 8.07 -14.53 -0.91
CA VAL A 334 6.81 -14.03 -1.50
C VAL A 334 6.56 -14.64 -2.86
N PHE A 335 5.31 -14.98 -3.14
CA PHE A 335 4.81 -15.29 -4.47
C PHE A 335 3.45 -14.63 -4.72
N VAL A 336 3.19 -14.29 -5.98
CA VAL A 336 1.97 -13.58 -6.40
C VAL A 336 1.45 -14.15 -7.71
N PHE A 337 0.16 -14.44 -7.79
CA PHE A 337 -0.56 -14.66 -9.04
C PHE A 337 -1.71 -13.65 -9.13
N ASP A 338 -1.63 -12.77 -10.11
CA ASP A 338 -2.63 -11.78 -10.44
C ASP A 338 -3.64 -12.31 -11.47
N ASP A 339 -4.77 -11.64 -11.66
CA ASP A 339 -5.77 -11.94 -12.67
C ASP A 339 -6.17 -13.43 -12.76
N VAL A 340 -6.30 -14.09 -11.61
CA VAL A 340 -6.72 -15.48 -11.54
C VAL A 340 -8.25 -15.55 -11.58
N LYS A 341 -8.81 -16.35 -12.48
CA LYS A 341 -10.26 -16.55 -12.55
C LYS A 341 -10.77 -17.21 -11.27
N PRO A 342 -11.99 -16.88 -10.81
CA PRO A 342 -12.60 -17.57 -9.69
C PRO A 342 -12.63 -19.08 -9.93
N GLY A 343 -12.25 -19.87 -8.92
CA GLY A 343 -12.17 -21.33 -9.03
C GLY A 343 -11.32 -21.98 -7.93
N ARG A 344 -11.18 -23.28 -8.02
CA ARG A 344 -10.32 -24.09 -7.15
C ARG A 344 -9.05 -24.43 -7.90
N TYR A 345 -7.93 -24.29 -7.23
CA TYR A 345 -6.60 -24.53 -7.80
C TYR A 345 -5.73 -25.27 -6.80
N THR A 346 -4.69 -25.89 -7.31
CA THR A 346 -3.61 -26.44 -6.49
C THR A 346 -2.37 -25.58 -6.67
N LEU A 347 -1.79 -25.15 -5.57
CA LEU A 347 -0.43 -24.61 -5.55
C LEU A 347 0.54 -25.78 -5.34
N ARG A 348 1.55 -25.89 -6.19
CA ARG A 348 2.65 -26.83 -6.03
C ARG A 348 3.94 -26.07 -5.83
N PHE A 349 4.63 -26.37 -4.74
CA PHE A 349 5.87 -25.72 -4.30
C PHE A 349 7.05 -26.66 -4.48
N GLU A 350 8.09 -26.18 -5.15
CA GLU A 350 9.33 -26.90 -5.39
C GLU A 350 10.52 -26.00 -5.04
N ALA A 351 11.43 -26.50 -4.20
CA ALA A 351 12.66 -25.78 -3.85
C ALA A 351 13.81 -26.80 -3.67
N TYR A 352 15.02 -26.37 -4.01
CA TYR A 352 16.21 -27.23 -3.85
C TYR A 352 16.42 -27.60 -2.38
N GLY A 353 16.55 -28.90 -2.11
CA GLY A 353 16.74 -29.41 -0.76
C GLY A 353 15.47 -29.57 0.07
N TYR A 354 14.29 -29.39 -0.52
CA TYR A 354 12.99 -29.53 0.14
C TYR A 354 12.12 -30.59 -0.54
N HIS A 355 11.26 -31.22 0.24
CA HIS A 355 10.20 -32.07 -0.31
C HIS A 355 9.16 -31.18 -1.04
N THR A 356 8.74 -31.62 -2.22
CA THR A 356 7.61 -30.99 -2.91
C THR A 356 6.40 -30.93 -2.01
N ARG A 357 5.72 -29.78 -1.97
CA ARG A 357 4.48 -29.57 -1.22
C ARG A 357 3.35 -29.14 -2.16
N THR A 358 2.13 -29.49 -1.82
CA THR A 358 0.93 -29.00 -2.52
C THR A 358 -0.08 -28.48 -1.52
N GLU A 359 -0.83 -27.43 -1.91
CA GLU A 359 -1.93 -26.86 -1.15
C GLU A 359 -3.09 -26.50 -2.06
N GLN A 360 -4.31 -26.64 -1.56
CA GLN A 360 -5.51 -26.19 -2.27
C GLN A 360 -5.78 -24.73 -1.97
N VAL A 361 -6.13 -23.97 -2.99
CA VAL A 361 -6.53 -22.57 -2.85
C VAL A 361 -7.83 -22.32 -3.61
N VAL A 362 -8.71 -21.51 -3.02
CA VAL A 362 -9.93 -21.03 -3.64
C VAL A 362 -9.76 -19.56 -3.97
N VAL A 363 -9.98 -19.20 -5.22
CA VAL A 363 -9.94 -17.81 -5.69
C VAL A 363 -11.35 -17.31 -5.91
N GLU A 364 -11.65 -16.16 -5.37
CA GLU A 364 -12.90 -15.44 -5.56
C GLU A 364 -12.65 -14.15 -6.35
N ALA A 365 -13.65 -13.68 -7.08
CA ALA A 365 -13.59 -12.41 -7.79
C ALA A 365 -13.42 -11.25 -6.80
N ASP A 366 -12.60 -10.26 -7.15
CA ASP A 366 -12.32 -9.06 -6.34
C ASP A 366 -11.75 -9.34 -4.94
N ARG A 367 -11.14 -10.52 -4.76
CA ARG A 367 -10.54 -10.96 -3.49
C ARG A 367 -9.10 -11.39 -3.67
N THR A 368 -8.38 -11.40 -2.56
CA THR A 368 -7.04 -11.98 -2.48
C THR A 368 -7.10 -13.23 -1.61
N ALA A 369 -6.70 -14.37 -2.17
CA ALA A 369 -6.48 -15.59 -1.42
C ALA A 369 -5.05 -15.54 -0.85
N TYR A 370 -4.93 -15.50 0.47
CA TYR A 370 -3.64 -15.48 1.14
C TYR A 370 -3.20 -16.89 1.54
N VAL A 371 -1.93 -17.19 1.32
CA VAL A 371 -1.36 -18.54 1.58
C VAL A 371 -0.03 -18.37 2.33
N MET A 372 0.01 -18.86 3.56
CA MET A 372 1.23 -18.98 4.36
C MET A 372 1.59 -20.45 4.48
N THR A 373 2.66 -20.87 3.83
CA THR A 373 3.01 -22.29 3.76
C THR A 373 4.45 -22.55 4.15
N GLN A 374 4.74 -23.78 4.62
CA GLN A 374 6.05 -24.22 5.05
C GLN A 374 6.44 -25.48 4.31
N MET A 375 7.73 -25.60 3.94
CA MET A 375 8.30 -26.82 3.35
C MET A 375 9.28 -27.50 4.29
N HIS A 376 9.26 -28.82 4.30
CA HIS A 376 10.20 -29.65 5.04
C HIS A 376 11.42 -29.99 4.19
N ARG A 377 12.60 -29.87 4.75
CA ARG A 377 13.84 -30.25 4.08
C ARG A 377 13.92 -31.75 3.86
N VAL A 378 14.53 -32.12 2.75
CA VAL A 378 14.96 -33.49 2.52
C VAL A 378 16.11 -33.76 3.50
N ILE A 379 15.89 -34.66 4.47
CA ILE A 379 16.93 -35.11 5.38
C ILE A 379 17.88 -36.00 4.57
N SER A 380 19.07 -35.54 4.26
CA SER A 380 20.15 -36.42 3.79
C SER A 380 20.43 -37.39 4.91
N LYS A 381 20.16 -38.69 4.72
CA LYS A 381 20.72 -39.71 5.56
C LYS A 381 22.23 -39.72 5.29
N GLU A 382 23.03 -39.09 6.17
CA GLU A 382 24.46 -39.37 6.23
C GLU A 382 24.69 -40.81 6.66
#